data_f546a9899e749bbfe52b106d8f0148e4
#
_entry.id   f546a9899e749bbfe52b106d8f0148e4
#
_cell.length_a   1.000
_cell.length_b   1.000
_cell.length_c   1.000
_cell.angle_alpha   90.00
_cell.angle_beta   90.00
_cell.angle_gamma   90.00
#
_symmetry.space_group_name_H-M   'P 1'
#
loop_
_entity.id
_entity.type
_entity.pdbx_description
1 polymer ?
#
loop_
_entity_poly.entity_id
_entity_poly.type
_entity_poly.pdbx_seq_one_letter_code
_entity_poly.pdbx_strand_id
1 'polypeptide(L)'
;MRIAILHNRDHQLLDDDPGREAREDVERVAVALRDALSSSRREVELWPVAEDVFEVGRKLQTSRPDVVVNLCESLAADSRGELVVPALLELLGLPYTGTSSLGLTLSLHKNKAKELLRARGVSTPEFCVLSTVAELVSVKMPFPLIVKPSREDASVGIDFDSVVHDKASLGKAVGRVLRTFHQPALVERFIEGREIYVPLLGNQPRRALPLTEIQFGAAFENKPNVISYAAKWEPTSAECVDSPSGPCVLSPELEARCIETAMAAFEALDCRDYGRVDMRLAPDGQCYVIDINPNCDLHPHSGFAKAASSAGINYPDLALHLVELALEREHGNQAHRKEGPAAARRVAGSHRNLLAARAGMRARANRSRARGD
;
A
#
# COMPACT_ATOMS: atom_id res chain seq x y z
N MET A 1 18.03 -11.19 -17.76
CA MET A 1 17.08 -10.21 -17.20
C MET A 1 17.68 -9.67 -15.92
N ARG A 2 17.81 -8.34 -15.82
CA ARG A 2 18.31 -7.64 -14.63
C ARG A 2 17.13 -7.11 -13.81
N ILE A 3 17.07 -7.52 -12.56
CA ILE A 3 16.02 -7.18 -11.61
C ILE A 3 16.64 -6.37 -10.48
N ALA A 4 16.12 -5.19 -10.21
CA ALA A 4 16.47 -4.44 -9.01
C ALA A 4 15.35 -4.56 -7.99
N ILE A 5 15.66 -4.93 -6.75
CA ILE A 5 14.71 -4.94 -5.64
C ILE A 5 14.98 -3.70 -4.80
N LEU A 6 14.06 -2.73 -4.84
CA LEU A 6 14.11 -1.54 -4.01
C LEU A 6 13.35 -1.81 -2.71
N HIS A 7 14.01 -1.56 -1.60
CA HIS A 7 13.42 -1.72 -0.26
C HIS A 7 13.86 -0.56 0.64
N ASN A 8 12.98 -0.10 1.52
CA ASN A 8 13.36 0.96 2.45
C ASN A 8 14.38 0.43 3.48
N ARG A 9 15.29 1.32 3.88
CA ARG A 9 16.31 1.11 4.92
C ARG A 9 16.42 2.34 5.81
N ASP A 10 15.28 2.89 6.18
CA ASP A 10 15.15 4.15 6.90
C ASP A 10 14.77 3.97 8.38
N HIS A 11 14.56 2.72 8.84
CA HIS A 11 14.28 2.36 10.23
C HIS A 11 15.39 2.77 11.22
N GLN A 12 16.59 3.05 10.70
CA GLN A 12 17.75 3.46 11.49
C GLN A 12 17.81 4.98 11.72
N LEU A 13 16.93 5.76 11.09
CA LEU A 13 16.95 7.22 11.15
C LEU A 13 16.32 7.80 12.41
N LEU A 14 15.44 7.05 13.07
CA LEU A 14 14.73 7.49 14.28
C LEU A 14 14.94 6.48 15.41
N ASP A 15 15.34 6.97 16.58
CA ASP A 15 15.54 6.13 17.77
C ASP A 15 14.21 5.62 18.35
N ASP A 16 13.17 6.45 18.34
CA ASP A 16 11.82 6.16 18.87
C ASP A 16 10.78 6.03 17.74
N ASP A 17 11.02 5.14 16.77
CA ASP A 17 10.09 4.87 15.68
C ASP A 17 9.05 3.82 16.09
N PRO A 18 7.76 4.19 16.24
CA PRO A 18 6.70 3.24 16.60
C PRO A 18 6.41 2.18 15.53
N GLY A 19 6.95 2.31 14.32
CA GLY A 19 6.82 1.35 13.22
C GLY A 19 8.12 0.62 12.87
N ARG A 20 9.13 0.66 13.74
CA ARG A 20 10.49 0.17 13.45
C ARG A 20 10.52 -1.30 13.03
N GLU A 21 9.86 -2.20 13.78
CA GLU A 21 9.85 -3.63 13.47
C GLU A 21 9.24 -3.91 12.09
N ALA A 22 8.17 -3.18 11.74
CA ALA A 22 7.55 -3.29 10.42
C ALA A 22 8.51 -2.90 9.29
N ARG A 23 9.28 -1.81 9.48
CA ARG A 23 10.25 -1.36 8.47
C ARG A 23 11.48 -2.26 8.38
N GLU A 24 11.91 -2.86 9.49
CA GLU A 24 13.01 -3.84 9.49
C GLU A 24 12.65 -5.14 8.74
N ASP A 25 11.39 -5.54 8.77
CA ASP A 25 10.93 -6.75 8.10
C ASP A 25 11.03 -6.66 6.57
N VAL A 26 10.89 -5.47 5.99
CA VAL A 26 11.00 -5.23 4.55
C VAL A 26 12.36 -5.69 3.99
N GLU A 27 13.47 -5.55 4.76
CA GLU A 27 14.78 -6.03 4.33
C GLU A 27 14.82 -7.56 4.24
N ARG A 28 14.16 -8.27 5.18
CA ARG A 28 14.05 -9.75 5.15
C ARG A 28 13.23 -10.21 3.94
N VAL A 29 12.14 -9.52 3.64
CA VAL A 29 11.34 -9.76 2.43
C VAL A 29 12.18 -9.57 1.17
N ALA A 30 12.97 -8.51 1.09
CA ALA A 30 13.83 -8.23 -0.06
C ALA A 30 14.85 -9.34 -0.29
N VAL A 31 15.48 -9.85 0.78
CA VAL A 31 16.42 -10.99 0.72
C VAL A 31 15.70 -12.25 0.24
N ALA A 32 14.55 -12.57 0.79
CA ALA A 32 13.78 -13.75 0.39
C ALA A 32 13.35 -13.70 -1.09
N LEU A 33 12.92 -12.54 -1.59
CA LEU A 33 12.57 -12.37 -3.01
C LEU A 33 13.78 -12.42 -3.92
N ARG A 34 14.93 -11.84 -3.51
CA ARG A 34 16.19 -12.00 -4.26
C ARG A 34 16.54 -13.48 -4.43
N ASP A 35 16.50 -14.26 -3.36
CA ASP A 35 16.87 -15.67 -3.38
C ASP A 35 15.88 -16.50 -4.22
N ALA A 36 14.59 -16.18 -4.14
CA ALA A 36 13.55 -16.80 -4.95
C ALA A 36 13.65 -16.48 -6.45
N LEU A 37 14.04 -15.25 -6.81
CA LEU A 37 14.14 -14.78 -8.18
C LEU A 37 15.49 -15.11 -8.84
N SER A 38 16.56 -15.36 -8.06
CA SER A 38 17.91 -15.59 -8.59
C SER A 38 18.01 -16.88 -9.42
N SER A 39 18.66 -16.79 -10.56
CA SER A 39 18.93 -17.94 -11.43
C SER A 39 20.04 -17.59 -12.43
N SER A 40 20.54 -18.59 -13.20
CA SER A 40 21.53 -18.34 -14.26
C SER A 40 21.05 -17.38 -15.38
N ARG A 41 19.74 -17.13 -15.47
CA ARG A 41 19.13 -16.23 -16.48
C ARG A 41 18.67 -14.91 -15.90
N ARG A 42 18.72 -14.73 -14.57
CA ARG A 42 18.25 -13.53 -13.86
C ARG A 42 19.34 -13.09 -12.89
N GLU A 43 19.76 -11.85 -13.06
CA GLU A 43 20.63 -11.11 -12.15
C GLU A 43 19.77 -10.25 -11.25
N VAL A 44 19.84 -10.45 -9.95
CA VAL A 44 18.96 -9.79 -8.98
C VAL A 44 19.81 -9.04 -7.96
N GLU A 45 19.60 -7.73 -7.88
CA GLU A 45 20.32 -6.87 -6.96
C GLU A 45 19.39 -6.24 -5.92
N LEU A 46 19.83 -6.16 -4.66
CA LEU A 46 19.15 -5.39 -3.61
C LEU A 46 19.63 -3.95 -3.62
N TRP A 47 18.70 -3.01 -3.67
CA TRP A 47 18.98 -1.58 -3.66
C TRP A 47 18.25 -0.93 -2.47
N PRO A 48 18.95 -0.72 -1.34
CA PRO A 48 18.35 -0.04 -0.19
C PRO A 48 18.05 1.42 -0.51
N VAL A 49 16.91 1.89 -0.06
CA VAL A 49 16.42 3.27 -0.16
C VAL A 49 16.28 3.81 1.25
N ALA A 50 17.02 4.86 1.59
CA ALA A 50 16.91 5.52 2.88
C ALA A 50 16.24 6.91 2.73
N GLU A 51 17.03 7.97 2.66
CA GLU A 51 16.52 9.35 2.59
C GLU A 51 16.78 10.03 1.23
N ASP A 52 17.87 9.66 0.53
CA ASP A 52 18.24 10.26 -0.76
C ASP A 52 17.61 9.54 -1.95
N VAL A 53 16.37 9.90 -2.28
CA VAL A 53 15.70 9.41 -3.48
C VAL A 53 16.39 9.84 -4.78
N PHE A 54 17.17 10.91 -4.77
CA PHE A 54 17.91 11.38 -5.97
C PHE A 54 19.09 10.46 -6.29
N GLU A 55 19.72 9.87 -5.29
CA GLU A 55 20.75 8.84 -5.50
C GLU A 55 20.15 7.62 -6.18
N VAL A 56 19.02 7.13 -5.67
CA VAL A 56 18.27 6.04 -6.28
C VAL A 56 17.88 6.37 -7.73
N GLY A 57 17.39 7.60 -7.98
CA GLY A 57 17.05 8.07 -9.32
C GLY A 57 18.24 8.07 -10.27
N ARG A 58 19.40 8.54 -9.86
CA ARG A 58 20.64 8.48 -10.64
C ARG A 58 21.06 7.04 -10.97
N LYS A 59 20.98 6.15 -9.97
CA LYS A 59 21.30 4.73 -10.16
C LYS A 59 20.33 4.06 -11.14
N LEU A 60 19.02 4.32 -11.03
CA LEU A 60 18.01 3.83 -11.96
C LEU A 60 18.24 4.32 -13.41
N GLN A 61 18.61 5.59 -13.59
CA GLN A 61 18.90 6.15 -14.92
C GLN A 61 20.14 5.52 -15.58
N THR A 62 21.17 5.22 -14.81
CA THR A 62 22.44 4.66 -15.32
C THR A 62 22.36 3.15 -15.52
N SER A 63 21.82 2.42 -14.57
CA SER A 63 21.78 0.96 -14.61
C SER A 63 20.63 0.42 -15.46
N ARG A 64 19.49 1.13 -15.52
CA ARG A 64 18.26 0.74 -16.25
C ARG A 64 17.97 -0.76 -16.16
N PRO A 65 17.53 -1.26 -14.99
CA PRO A 65 17.11 -2.65 -14.86
C PRO A 65 15.93 -2.94 -15.79
N ASP A 66 15.74 -4.19 -16.17
CA ASP A 66 14.63 -4.62 -17.02
C ASP A 66 13.30 -4.48 -16.28
N VAL A 67 13.32 -4.69 -14.96
CA VAL A 67 12.17 -4.52 -14.07
C VAL A 67 12.63 -4.21 -12.65
N VAL A 68 11.80 -3.49 -11.91
CA VAL A 68 12.02 -3.16 -10.50
C VAL A 68 10.98 -3.88 -9.64
N VAL A 69 11.41 -4.61 -8.62
CA VAL A 69 10.55 -5.06 -7.54
C VAL A 69 10.52 -3.94 -6.49
N ASN A 70 9.38 -3.31 -6.32
CA ASN A 70 9.22 -2.22 -5.36
C ASN A 70 8.64 -2.74 -4.05
N LEU A 71 9.43 -2.65 -2.98
CA LEU A 71 9.04 -2.99 -1.60
C LEU A 71 9.12 -1.78 -0.67
N CYS A 72 9.28 -0.56 -1.23
CA CYS A 72 9.39 0.62 -0.40
C CYS A 72 8.02 0.98 0.19
N GLU A 73 7.93 1.02 1.52
CA GLU A 73 6.74 1.37 2.32
C GLU A 73 6.90 2.72 3.02
N SER A 74 8.10 3.31 2.95
CA SER A 74 8.41 4.60 3.54
C SER A 74 9.59 5.26 2.83
N LEU A 75 9.81 6.56 3.11
CA LEU A 75 11.02 7.28 2.75
C LEU A 75 11.37 8.23 3.90
N ALA A 76 12.62 8.20 4.36
CA ALA A 76 13.09 8.99 5.51
C ALA A 76 12.25 8.76 6.79
N ALA A 77 11.87 7.51 7.05
CA ALA A 77 11.01 7.06 8.14
C ALA A 77 9.59 7.66 8.13
N ASP A 78 9.13 8.16 6.98
CA ASP A 78 7.79 8.69 6.79
C ASP A 78 7.01 7.82 5.78
N SER A 79 5.93 7.16 6.23
CA SER A 79 5.03 6.35 5.40
C SER A 79 4.42 7.15 4.24
N ARG A 80 4.25 8.49 4.40
CA ARG A 80 3.80 9.38 3.31
C ARG A 80 4.77 9.42 2.13
N GLY A 81 6.02 8.97 2.32
CA GLY A 81 7.04 8.82 1.29
C GLY A 81 6.89 7.56 0.44
N GLU A 82 6.02 6.62 0.77
CA GLU A 82 5.80 5.36 0.04
C GLU A 82 5.57 5.59 -1.46
N LEU A 83 4.78 6.62 -1.81
CA LEU A 83 4.46 6.96 -3.20
C LEU A 83 5.66 7.46 -4.03
N VAL A 84 6.74 7.91 -3.38
CA VAL A 84 7.85 8.63 -4.06
C VAL A 84 8.62 7.71 -5.00
N VAL A 85 8.92 6.48 -4.56
CA VAL A 85 9.65 5.51 -5.39
C VAL A 85 8.83 5.10 -6.63
N PRO A 86 7.56 4.69 -6.52
CA PRO A 86 6.72 4.45 -7.69
C PRO A 86 6.59 5.65 -8.63
N ALA A 87 6.41 6.87 -8.12
CA ALA A 87 6.34 8.07 -8.95
C ALA A 87 7.65 8.33 -9.73
N LEU A 88 8.81 8.06 -9.12
CA LEU A 88 10.09 8.12 -9.78
C LEU A 88 10.21 7.07 -10.89
N LEU A 89 9.78 5.83 -10.64
CA LEU A 89 9.78 4.75 -11.63
C LEU A 89 8.86 5.05 -12.81
N GLU A 90 7.69 5.62 -12.54
CA GLU A 90 6.74 6.11 -13.56
C GLU A 90 7.35 7.23 -14.42
N LEU A 91 8.02 8.19 -13.79
CA LEU A 91 8.73 9.28 -14.48
C LEU A 91 9.84 8.74 -15.39
N LEU A 92 10.58 7.71 -14.95
CA LEU A 92 11.67 7.10 -15.69
C LEU A 92 11.17 6.09 -16.75
N GLY A 93 9.91 5.73 -16.74
CA GLY A 93 9.32 4.72 -17.63
C GLY A 93 9.93 3.34 -17.42
N LEU A 94 10.18 2.96 -16.17
CA LEU A 94 10.70 1.65 -15.78
C LEU A 94 9.54 0.75 -15.33
N PRO A 95 9.47 -0.50 -15.84
CA PRO A 95 8.54 -1.49 -15.32
C PRO A 95 8.79 -1.76 -13.83
N TYR A 96 7.73 -1.85 -13.03
CA TYR A 96 7.86 -2.16 -11.61
C TYR A 96 6.65 -2.91 -11.07
N THR A 97 6.83 -3.71 -10.01
CA THR A 97 5.78 -4.49 -9.36
C THR A 97 4.92 -3.62 -8.47
N GLY A 98 3.63 -3.95 -8.39
CA GLY A 98 2.69 -3.35 -7.46
C GLY A 98 1.96 -2.13 -7.99
N THR A 99 1.22 -1.52 -7.10
CA THR A 99 0.28 -0.44 -7.37
C THR A 99 0.98 0.87 -7.75
N SER A 100 0.28 1.72 -8.50
CA SER A 100 0.77 3.03 -8.93
C SER A 100 0.98 3.99 -7.76
N SER A 101 1.77 5.05 -7.98
CA SER A 101 1.93 6.13 -7.00
C SER A 101 0.59 6.73 -6.57
N LEU A 102 -0.39 6.83 -7.48
CA LEU A 102 -1.74 7.27 -7.19
C LEU A 102 -2.47 6.27 -6.29
N GLY A 103 -2.50 4.99 -6.64
CA GLY A 103 -3.20 3.96 -5.87
C GLY A 103 -2.63 3.80 -4.45
N LEU A 104 -1.29 3.84 -4.30
CA LEU A 104 -0.65 3.86 -2.97
C LEU A 104 -1.07 5.08 -2.15
N THR A 105 -1.05 6.28 -2.75
CA THR A 105 -1.51 7.50 -2.07
C THR A 105 -2.95 7.40 -1.61
N LEU A 106 -3.84 6.87 -2.47
CA LEU A 106 -5.26 6.73 -2.14
C LEU A 106 -5.47 5.71 -1.01
N SER A 107 -4.75 4.60 -1.03
CA SER A 107 -4.85 3.55 -0.01
C SER A 107 -4.31 4.01 1.34
N LEU A 108 -3.14 4.65 1.38
CA LEU A 108 -2.53 5.18 2.60
C LEU A 108 -3.44 6.19 3.31
N HIS A 109 -4.14 7.05 2.53
CA HIS A 109 -5.07 8.04 3.09
C HIS A 109 -6.43 7.40 3.37
N LYS A 110 -6.55 6.67 4.49
CA LYS A 110 -7.73 5.86 4.84
C LYS A 110 -9.06 6.60 4.71
N ASN A 111 -9.13 7.89 5.05
CA ASN A 111 -10.32 8.70 4.85
C ASN A 111 -10.65 8.88 3.36
N LYS A 112 -9.64 9.10 2.49
CA LYS A 112 -9.86 9.25 1.05
C LYS A 112 -10.23 7.92 0.40
N ALA A 113 -9.58 6.82 0.81
CA ALA A 113 -9.99 5.48 0.43
C ALA A 113 -11.48 5.27 0.70
N LYS A 114 -11.94 5.53 1.93
CA LYS A 114 -13.33 5.34 2.34
C LYS A 114 -14.32 6.25 1.60
N GLU A 115 -13.96 7.51 1.33
CA GLU A 115 -14.76 8.41 0.50
C GLU A 115 -14.96 7.83 -0.91
N LEU A 116 -13.90 7.30 -1.54
CA LEU A 116 -13.95 6.67 -2.86
C LEU A 116 -14.74 5.36 -2.84
N LEU A 117 -14.54 4.50 -1.83
CA LEU A 117 -15.33 3.28 -1.66
C LEU A 117 -16.81 3.58 -1.61
N ARG A 118 -17.23 4.55 -0.78
CA ARG A 118 -18.64 4.98 -0.71
C ARG A 118 -19.17 5.50 -2.04
N ALA A 119 -18.38 6.31 -2.76
CA ALA A 119 -18.75 6.85 -4.07
C ALA A 119 -18.94 5.75 -5.14
N ARG A 120 -18.27 4.59 -4.96
CA ARG A 120 -18.38 3.40 -5.81
C ARG A 120 -19.38 2.37 -5.28
N GLY A 121 -20.13 2.67 -4.22
CA GLY A 121 -21.09 1.75 -3.62
C GLY A 121 -20.49 0.59 -2.84
N VAL A 122 -19.18 0.65 -2.53
CA VAL A 122 -18.50 -0.36 -1.71
C VAL A 122 -18.71 -0.05 -0.23
N SER A 123 -19.18 -1.03 0.53
CA SER A 123 -19.44 -0.87 1.95
C SER A 123 -18.15 -0.74 2.75
N THR A 124 -18.08 0.31 3.57
CA THR A 124 -17.05 0.55 4.56
C THR A 124 -17.71 1.10 5.83
N PRO A 125 -17.14 0.91 7.02
CA PRO A 125 -17.74 1.46 8.25
C PRO A 125 -18.04 2.95 8.14
N GLU A 126 -19.09 3.41 8.79
CA GLU A 126 -19.35 4.84 8.95
C GLU A 126 -18.17 5.49 9.66
N PHE A 127 -17.75 6.66 9.22
CA PHE A 127 -16.56 7.32 9.74
C PHE A 127 -16.65 8.84 9.71
N CYS A 128 -15.82 9.46 10.54
CA CYS A 128 -15.45 10.86 10.45
C CYS A 128 -13.96 11.05 10.75
N VAL A 129 -13.43 12.22 10.41
CA VAL A 129 -12.03 12.59 10.63
C VAL A 129 -11.98 13.77 11.56
N LEU A 130 -11.15 13.70 12.59
CA LEU A 130 -10.98 14.76 13.59
C LEU A 130 -9.54 15.26 13.56
N SER A 131 -9.38 16.55 13.31
CA SER A 131 -8.08 17.24 13.33
C SER A 131 -7.79 17.90 14.68
N THR A 132 -8.82 18.07 15.50
CA THR A 132 -8.73 18.62 16.86
C THR A 132 -9.67 17.91 17.82
N VAL A 133 -9.35 17.95 19.11
CA VAL A 133 -10.23 17.42 20.17
C VAL A 133 -11.57 18.18 20.25
N ALA A 134 -11.59 19.46 19.88
CA ALA A 134 -12.82 20.27 19.88
C ALA A 134 -13.89 19.71 18.91
N GLU A 135 -13.47 19.02 17.83
CA GLU A 135 -14.38 18.43 16.85
C GLU A 135 -15.14 17.20 17.36
N LEU A 136 -14.83 16.66 18.55
CA LEU A 136 -15.56 15.56 19.18
C LEU A 136 -17.07 15.78 19.25
N VAL A 137 -17.51 17.03 19.35
CA VAL A 137 -18.94 17.40 19.37
C VAL A 137 -19.68 17.03 18.07
N SER A 138 -18.93 16.87 16.97
CA SER A 138 -19.48 16.50 15.66
C SER A 138 -19.74 15.00 15.51
N VAL A 139 -19.16 14.15 16.36
CA VAL A 139 -19.31 12.69 16.28
C VAL A 139 -20.72 12.30 16.70
N LYS A 140 -21.50 11.75 15.75
CA LYS A 140 -22.90 11.32 15.94
C LYS A 140 -23.08 9.80 15.82
N MET A 141 -22.00 9.09 15.45
CA MET A 141 -22.04 7.62 15.30
C MET A 141 -22.29 6.93 16.64
N PRO A 142 -23.05 5.82 16.66
CA PRO A 142 -23.24 4.99 17.84
C PRO A 142 -21.96 4.25 18.23
N PHE A 143 -21.75 4.07 19.53
CA PHE A 143 -20.69 3.21 20.05
C PHE A 143 -21.02 1.70 19.87
N PRO A 144 -20.01 0.81 19.80
CA PRO A 144 -18.56 1.08 19.91
C PRO A 144 -17.98 1.71 18.65
N LEU A 145 -16.94 2.54 18.85
CA LEU A 145 -16.17 3.16 17.78
C LEU A 145 -14.71 2.71 17.86
N ILE A 146 -14.00 2.76 16.74
CA ILE A 146 -12.54 2.58 16.72
C ILE A 146 -11.86 3.86 16.25
N VAL A 147 -10.76 4.22 16.91
CA VAL A 147 -9.96 5.41 16.60
C VAL A 147 -8.60 4.97 16.07
N LYS A 148 -8.23 5.46 14.89
CA LYS A 148 -6.99 5.12 14.19
C LYS A 148 -6.25 6.37 13.73
N PRO A 149 -4.92 6.35 13.59
CA PRO A 149 -4.24 7.32 12.75
C PRO A 149 -4.76 7.23 11.31
N SER A 150 -4.88 8.36 10.60
CA SER A 150 -5.50 8.37 9.27
C SER A 150 -4.55 7.95 8.13
N ARG A 151 -3.25 7.85 8.40
CA ARG A 151 -2.19 7.62 7.39
C ARG A 151 -1.12 6.65 7.87
N GLU A 152 -1.47 5.70 8.72
CA GLU A 152 -0.56 4.63 9.16
C GLU A 152 -1.10 3.29 8.72
N ASP A 153 -0.17 2.39 8.36
CA ASP A 153 -0.44 1.00 8.04
C ASP A 153 0.13 0.06 9.12
N ALA A 154 0.13 -1.23 8.87
CA ALA A 154 0.76 -2.24 9.72
C ALA A 154 0.29 -2.23 11.20
N SER A 155 -0.95 -1.82 11.48
CA SER A 155 -1.54 -1.67 12.83
C SER A 155 -0.83 -0.63 13.72
N VAL A 156 0.01 0.25 13.15
CA VAL A 156 0.67 1.31 13.92
C VAL A 156 -0.38 2.21 14.57
N GLY A 157 -0.28 2.36 15.89
CA GLY A 157 -1.22 3.14 16.69
C GLY A 157 -2.54 2.45 17.03
N ILE A 158 -2.67 1.15 16.76
CA ILE A 158 -3.84 0.33 17.11
C ILE A 158 -3.53 -0.54 18.33
N ASP A 159 -4.37 -0.44 19.35
CA ASP A 159 -4.40 -1.27 20.54
C ASP A 159 -5.85 -1.49 21.00
N PHE A 160 -6.06 -2.17 22.11
CA PHE A 160 -7.42 -2.39 22.66
C PHE A 160 -8.11 -1.08 23.05
N ASP A 161 -7.36 -0.07 23.52
CA ASP A 161 -7.90 1.26 23.86
C ASP A 161 -8.28 2.07 22.62
N SER A 162 -7.96 1.59 21.43
CA SER A 162 -8.41 2.17 20.17
C SER A 162 -9.91 1.92 19.94
N VAL A 163 -10.49 0.86 20.55
CA VAL A 163 -11.93 0.59 20.54
C VAL A 163 -12.56 1.23 21.76
N VAL A 164 -13.46 2.16 21.55
CA VAL A 164 -14.03 3.04 22.57
C VAL A 164 -15.55 2.87 22.70
N HIS A 165 -16.06 2.98 23.92
CA HIS A 165 -17.46 2.69 24.23
C HIS A 165 -18.23 3.91 24.74
N ASP A 166 -17.56 5.03 24.97
CA ASP A 166 -18.15 6.27 25.46
C ASP A 166 -17.35 7.52 25.00
N LYS A 167 -17.90 8.70 25.28
CA LYS A 167 -17.30 9.98 24.88
C LYS A 167 -15.97 10.26 25.58
N ALA A 168 -15.78 9.78 26.80
CA ALA A 168 -14.55 10.04 27.57
C ALA A 168 -13.37 9.24 27.01
N SER A 169 -13.58 7.95 26.74
CA SER A 169 -12.60 7.08 26.06
C SER A 169 -12.33 7.56 24.62
N LEU A 170 -13.35 7.98 23.88
CA LEU A 170 -13.19 8.59 22.55
C LEU A 170 -12.26 9.81 22.59
N GLY A 171 -12.48 10.72 23.55
CA GLY A 171 -11.64 11.91 23.71
C GLY A 171 -10.18 11.58 24.02
N LYS A 172 -9.94 10.55 24.84
CA LYS A 172 -8.58 10.07 25.16
C LYS A 172 -7.90 9.46 23.92
N ALA A 173 -8.58 8.58 23.18
CA ALA A 173 -8.04 7.93 22.00
C ALA A 173 -7.73 8.93 20.87
N VAL A 174 -8.65 9.87 20.58
CA VAL A 174 -8.40 10.94 19.61
C VAL A 174 -7.22 11.81 20.05
N GLY A 175 -7.19 12.23 21.31
CA GLY A 175 -6.07 13.02 21.86
C GLY A 175 -4.73 12.31 21.77
N ARG A 176 -4.70 10.97 21.96
CA ARG A 176 -3.49 10.14 21.77
C ARG A 176 -3.02 10.20 20.32
N VAL A 177 -3.89 9.91 19.33
CA VAL A 177 -3.54 9.94 17.92
C VAL A 177 -2.97 11.30 17.50
N LEU A 178 -3.66 12.39 17.85
CA LEU A 178 -3.24 13.75 17.48
C LEU A 178 -1.86 14.11 18.05
N ARG A 179 -1.56 13.70 19.30
CA ARG A 179 -0.27 14.02 19.95
C ARG A 179 0.87 13.12 19.50
N THR A 180 0.64 11.82 19.35
CA THR A 180 1.69 10.84 19.05
C THR A 180 2.05 10.80 17.59
N PHE A 181 1.04 10.83 16.72
CA PHE A 181 1.26 10.65 15.27
C PHE A 181 1.22 11.97 14.49
N HIS A 182 0.89 13.09 15.12
CA HIS A 182 0.84 14.42 14.49
C HIS A 182 -0.02 14.44 13.20
N GLN A 183 -1.10 13.65 13.17
CA GLN A 183 -2.00 13.51 12.03
C GLN A 183 -3.45 13.42 12.51
N PRO A 184 -4.43 13.63 11.62
CA PRO A 184 -5.84 13.50 11.98
C PRO A 184 -6.20 12.12 12.48
N ALA A 185 -7.13 12.04 13.43
CA ALA A 185 -7.71 10.80 13.91
C ALA A 185 -8.90 10.40 13.02
N LEU A 186 -8.86 9.20 12.48
CA LEU A 186 -9.99 8.55 11.83
C LEU A 186 -10.82 7.84 12.91
N VAL A 187 -12.06 8.23 13.05
CA VAL A 187 -13.04 7.62 13.97
C VAL A 187 -14.04 6.85 13.14
N GLU A 188 -14.19 5.57 13.39
CA GLU A 188 -15.06 4.67 12.62
C GLU A 188 -15.99 3.89 13.53
N ARG A 189 -17.15 3.52 13.03
CA ARG A 189 -17.98 2.50 13.68
C ARG A 189 -17.20 1.20 13.77
N PHE A 190 -17.04 0.65 14.96
CA PHE A 190 -16.43 -0.67 15.13
C PHE A 190 -17.43 -1.73 14.68
N ILE A 191 -17.05 -2.51 13.68
CA ILE A 191 -17.89 -3.61 13.17
C ILE A 191 -17.49 -4.88 13.92
N GLU A 192 -18.41 -5.39 14.74
CA GLU A 192 -18.27 -6.70 15.33
C GLU A 192 -18.42 -7.80 14.27
N GLY A 193 -17.72 -8.92 14.45
CA GLY A 193 -17.75 -10.03 13.52
C GLY A 193 -16.37 -10.58 13.18
N ARG A 194 -16.31 -11.33 12.08
CA ARG A 194 -15.08 -11.99 11.62
C ARG A 194 -14.20 -11.00 10.87
N GLU A 195 -12.90 -11.09 11.09
CA GLU A 195 -11.91 -10.32 10.30
C GLU A 195 -11.36 -11.20 9.19
N ILE A 196 -11.70 -10.86 7.96
CA ILE A 196 -11.43 -11.64 6.76
C ILE A 196 -10.45 -10.88 5.87
N TYR A 197 -9.46 -11.58 5.35
CA TYR A 197 -8.49 -11.08 4.41
C TYR A 197 -8.72 -11.71 3.04
N VAL A 198 -8.84 -10.88 2.02
CA VAL A 198 -9.00 -11.28 0.62
C VAL A 198 -7.75 -10.90 -0.16
N PRO A 199 -6.81 -11.83 -0.36
CA PRO A 199 -5.64 -11.57 -1.19
C PRO A 199 -6.05 -11.59 -2.66
N LEU A 200 -5.60 -10.59 -3.43
CA LEU A 200 -5.87 -10.43 -4.86
C LEU A 200 -4.56 -10.49 -5.65
N LEU A 201 -4.58 -11.21 -6.78
CA LEU A 201 -3.40 -11.39 -7.64
C LEU A 201 -3.80 -11.26 -9.12
N GLY A 202 -2.98 -10.53 -9.89
CA GLY A 202 -3.17 -10.34 -11.33
C GLY A 202 -3.89 -9.05 -11.69
N ASN A 203 -3.99 -8.80 -12.99
CA ASN A 203 -4.63 -7.62 -13.55
C ASN A 203 -5.88 -7.99 -14.39
N GLN A 204 -5.68 -8.67 -15.52
CA GLN A 204 -6.77 -9.08 -16.41
C GLN A 204 -6.47 -10.49 -16.96
N PRO A 205 -7.05 -11.56 -16.36
CA PRO A 205 -7.99 -11.52 -15.24
C PRO A 205 -7.29 -11.33 -13.89
N ARG A 206 -7.90 -10.56 -12.98
CA ARG A 206 -7.57 -10.57 -11.56
C ARG A 206 -8.29 -11.72 -10.88
N ARG A 207 -7.63 -12.38 -9.93
CA ARG A 207 -8.23 -13.47 -9.15
C ARG A 207 -8.04 -13.24 -7.65
N ALA A 208 -8.99 -13.68 -6.86
CA ALA A 208 -8.79 -13.86 -5.43
C ALA A 208 -8.01 -15.17 -5.20
N LEU A 209 -7.05 -15.14 -4.29
CA LEU A 209 -6.47 -16.32 -3.68
C LEU A 209 -7.37 -16.81 -2.55
N PRO A 210 -7.17 -18.02 -2.00
CA PRO A 210 -7.95 -18.50 -0.88
C PRO A 210 -8.00 -17.49 0.27
N LEU A 211 -9.22 -17.23 0.76
CA LEU A 211 -9.45 -16.26 1.83
C LEU A 211 -8.85 -16.78 3.14
N THR A 212 -8.36 -15.85 3.95
CA THR A 212 -7.92 -16.15 5.32
C THR A 212 -8.69 -15.30 6.32
N GLU A 213 -8.73 -15.75 7.56
CA GLU A 213 -9.32 -15.00 8.67
C GLU A 213 -8.44 -15.02 9.90
N ILE A 214 -8.60 -14.02 10.74
CA ILE A 214 -7.96 -13.98 12.04
C ILE A 214 -8.81 -14.76 13.04
N GLN A 215 -8.17 -15.70 13.72
CA GLN A 215 -8.79 -16.51 14.77
C GLN A 215 -8.42 -15.90 16.13
N PHE A 216 -9.36 -15.17 16.72
CA PHE A 216 -9.18 -14.55 18.03
C PHE A 216 -9.40 -15.57 19.14
N GLY A 217 -8.32 -15.87 19.90
CA GLY A 217 -8.31 -16.85 21.01
C GLY A 217 -8.51 -16.21 22.39
N ALA A 218 -8.05 -16.93 23.42
CA ALA A 218 -8.28 -16.59 24.83
C ALA A 218 -7.75 -15.22 25.25
N ALA A 219 -6.65 -14.73 24.65
CA ALA A 219 -6.12 -13.39 24.94
C ALA A 219 -7.10 -12.25 24.61
N PHE A 220 -8.15 -12.54 23.84
CA PHE A 220 -9.19 -11.60 23.42
C PHE A 220 -10.50 -11.75 24.22
N GLU A 221 -10.58 -12.67 25.20
CA GLU A 221 -11.74 -12.75 26.08
C GLU A 221 -11.99 -11.41 26.79
N ASN A 222 -13.22 -10.92 26.68
CA ASN A 222 -13.63 -9.60 27.21
C ASN A 222 -12.87 -8.38 26.64
N LYS A 223 -12.20 -8.56 25.51
CA LYS A 223 -11.53 -7.49 24.76
C LYS A 223 -12.10 -7.39 23.34
N PRO A 224 -11.96 -6.24 22.68
CA PRO A 224 -12.38 -6.15 21.28
C PRO A 224 -11.50 -7.03 20.40
N ASN A 225 -12.10 -7.73 19.46
CA ASN A 225 -11.41 -8.50 18.43
C ASN A 225 -10.78 -7.52 17.41
N VAL A 226 -9.57 -7.05 17.68
CA VAL A 226 -8.82 -6.12 16.82
C VAL A 226 -7.35 -6.53 16.78
N ILE A 227 -6.75 -6.52 15.61
CA ILE A 227 -5.31 -6.76 15.46
C ILE A 227 -4.54 -5.50 15.87
N SER A 228 -4.03 -5.53 17.11
CA SER A 228 -3.16 -4.51 17.66
C SER A 228 -1.76 -4.54 17.04
N TYR A 229 -0.96 -3.51 17.30
CA TYR A 229 0.46 -3.51 16.95
C TYR A 229 1.19 -4.69 17.61
N ALA A 230 0.95 -4.94 18.89
CA ALA A 230 1.54 -6.06 19.61
C ALA A 230 1.15 -7.42 19.01
N ALA A 231 -0.12 -7.60 18.60
CA ALA A 231 -0.58 -8.82 17.94
C ALA A 231 0.14 -9.09 16.61
N LYS A 232 0.64 -8.06 15.95
CA LYS A 232 1.32 -8.19 14.64
C LYS A 232 2.84 -8.29 14.76
N TRP A 233 3.46 -7.53 15.67
CA TRP A 233 4.90 -7.28 15.69
C TRP A 233 5.62 -7.76 16.94
N GLU A 234 4.92 -8.22 17.98
CA GLU A 234 5.51 -8.77 19.18
C GLU A 234 5.26 -10.29 19.28
N PRO A 235 6.13 -11.14 18.67
CA PRO A 235 5.89 -12.58 18.54
C PRO A 235 5.67 -13.32 19.87
N THR A 236 6.15 -12.75 20.99
CA THR A 236 6.00 -13.34 22.33
C THR A 236 4.78 -12.81 23.09
N SER A 237 4.05 -11.84 22.54
CA SER A 237 2.84 -11.33 23.16
C SER A 237 1.72 -12.38 23.12
N ALA A 238 0.89 -12.41 24.17
CA ALA A 238 -0.28 -13.28 24.17
C ALA A 238 -1.22 -12.98 23.01
N GLU A 239 -1.31 -11.73 22.60
CA GLU A 239 -2.12 -11.26 21.48
C GLU A 239 -1.65 -11.85 20.15
N CYS A 240 -0.34 -11.88 19.90
CA CYS A 240 0.23 -12.45 18.67
C CYS A 240 0.00 -13.98 18.62
N VAL A 241 0.23 -14.68 19.74
CA VAL A 241 0.05 -16.13 19.84
C VAL A 241 -1.41 -16.52 19.63
N ASP A 242 -2.34 -15.73 20.16
CA ASP A 242 -3.78 -16.02 20.16
C ASP A 242 -4.57 -15.34 19.03
N SER A 243 -3.89 -14.79 18.02
CA SER A 243 -4.54 -14.26 16.81
C SER A 243 -3.92 -14.80 15.50
N PRO A 244 -3.75 -16.11 15.35
CA PRO A 244 -3.19 -16.66 14.12
C PRO A 244 -4.14 -16.41 12.94
N SER A 245 -3.54 -16.16 11.77
CA SER A 245 -4.28 -16.19 10.50
C SER A 245 -4.44 -17.64 10.04
N GLY A 246 -5.66 -18.04 9.74
CA GLY A 246 -6.01 -19.38 9.27
C GLY A 246 -6.91 -19.35 8.02
N PRO A 247 -7.24 -20.54 7.44
CA PRO A 247 -8.18 -20.63 6.34
C PRO A 247 -9.55 -20.09 6.74
N CYS A 248 -10.16 -19.27 5.87
CA CYS A 248 -11.50 -18.77 6.06
C CYS A 248 -12.52 -19.75 5.47
N VAL A 249 -13.45 -20.24 6.30
CA VAL A 249 -14.53 -21.12 5.85
C VAL A 249 -15.84 -20.35 5.86
N LEU A 250 -16.42 -20.15 4.67
CA LEU A 250 -17.69 -19.45 4.43
C LEU A 250 -18.63 -20.31 3.59
N SER A 251 -19.92 -19.94 3.56
CA SER A 251 -20.79 -20.45 2.50
C SER A 251 -20.35 -19.88 1.16
N PRO A 252 -20.61 -20.58 0.03
CA PRO A 252 -20.25 -20.10 -1.30
C PRO A 252 -20.77 -18.68 -1.58
N GLU A 253 -21.94 -18.34 -1.10
CA GLU A 253 -22.58 -17.03 -1.31
C GLU A 253 -21.85 -15.91 -0.53
N LEU A 254 -21.42 -16.20 0.71
CA LEU A 254 -20.67 -15.24 1.51
C LEU A 254 -19.25 -15.07 0.98
N GLU A 255 -18.61 -16.16 0.55
CA GLU A 255 -17.29 -16.11 -0.07
C GLU A 255 -17.32 -15.27 -1.35
N ALA A 256 -18.28 -15.54 -2.25
CA ALA A 256 -18.46 -14.76 -3.47
C ALA A 256 -18.67 -13.26 -3.16
N ARG A 257 -19.50 -12.94 -2.16
CA ARG A 257 -19.72 -11.54 -1.74
C ARG A 257 -18.46 -10.88 -1.22
N CYS A 258 -17.65 -11.57 -0.41
CA CYS A 258 -16.37 -11.05 0.06
C CYS A 258 -15.43 -10.77 -1.10
N ILE A 259 -15.32 -11.70 -2.07
CA ILE A 259 -14.49 -11.56 -3.25
C ILE A 259 -14.96 -10.39 -4.12
N GLU A 260 -16.25 -10.29 -4.44
CA GLU A 260 -16.82 -9.19 -5.24
C GLU A 260 -16.57 -7.83 -4.57
N THR A 261 -16.79 -7.75 -3.26
CA THR A 261 -16.54 -6.54 -2.48
C THR A 261 -15.06 -6.14 -2.53
N ALA A 262 -14.15 -7.11 -2.38
CA ALA A 262 -12.72 -6.87 -2.44
C ALA A 262 -12.25 -6.42 -3.83
N MET A 263 -12.75 -7.07 -4.90
CA MET A 263 -12.47 -6.69 -6.27
C MET A 263 -12.90 -5.25 -6.57
N ALA A 264 -14.13 -4.90 -6.18
CA ALA A 264 -14.66 -3.55 -6.36
C ALA A 264 -13.87 -2.51 -5.55
N ALA A 265 -13.44 -2.84 -4.33
CA ALA A 265 -12.62 -1.96 -3.50
C ALA A 265 -11.24 -1.71 -4.11
N PHE A 266 -10.59 -2.76 -4.59
CA PHE A 266 -9.27 -2.69 -5.20
C PHE A 266 -9.28 -1.88 -6.51
N GLU A 267 -10.34 -2.04 -7.30
CA GLU A 267 -10.56 -1.24 -8.51
C GLU A 267 -10.86 0.23 -8.17
N ALA A 268 -11.65 0.48 -7.13
CA ALA A 268 -12.02 1.85 -6.72
C ALA A 268 -10.80 2.72 -6.38
N LEU A 269 -9.71 2.11 -5.89
CA LEU A 269 -8.46 2.80 -5.54
C LEU A 269 -7.36 2.67 -6.61
N ASP A 270 -7.70 2.22 -7.82
CA ASP A 270 -6.75 2.03 -8.93
C ASP A 270 -5.56 1.12 -8.56
N CYS A 271 -5.83 0.10 -7.73
CA CYS A 271 -4.83 -0.87 -7.32
C CYS A 271 -4.62 -1.93 -8.41
N ARG A 272 -3.40 -2.49 -8.48
CA ARG A 272 -3.01 -3.43 -9.54
C ARG A 272 -1.97 -4.44 -9.05
N ASP A 273 -1.70 -5.44 -9.89
CA ASP A 273 -0.74 -6.54 -9.74
C ASP A 273 -1.10 -7.46 -8.56
N TYR A 274 -1.04 -6.99 -7.34
CA TYR A 274 -1.33 -7.75 -6.12
C TYR A 274 -1.72 -6.82 -4.98
N GLY A 275 -2.33 -7.39 -3.96
CA GLY A 275 -2.66 -6.70 -2.73
C GLY A 275 -3.62 -7.49 -1.86
N ARG A 276 -3.98 -6.96 -0.72
CA ARG A 276 -4.90 -7.58 0.23
C ARG A 276 -5.96 -6.58 0.66
N VAL A 277 -7.21 -6.99 0.56
CA VAL A 277 -8.33 -6.22 1.10
C VAL A 277 -8.75 -6.84 2.42
N ASP A 278 -8.70 -6.04 3.48
CA ASP A 278 -9.07 -6.43 4.83
C ASP A 278 -10.51 -5.97 5.10
N MET A 279 -11.32 -6.88 5.61
CA MET A 279 -12.74 -6.58 5.84
C MET A 279 -13.28 -7.20 7.11
N ARG A 280 -14.38 -6.62 7.59
CA ARG A 280 -15.20 -7.20 8.63
C ARG A 280 -16.45 -7.80 8.01
N LEU A 281 -16.69 -9.08 8.30
CA LEU A 281 -17.94 -9.76 8.01
C LEU A 281 -18.82 -9.71 9.26
N ALA A 282 -19.83 -8.87 9.21
CA ALA A 282 -20.78 -8.72 10.30
C ALA A 282 -21.71 -9.97 10.44
N PRO A 283 -22.35 -10.18 11.59
CA PRO A 283 -23.24 -11.33 11.80
C PRO A 283 -24.42 -11.42 10.83
N ASP A 284 -24.85 -10.29 10.26
CA ASP A 284 -25.91 -10.22 9.24
C ASP A 284 -25.42 -10.57 7.83
N GLY A 285 -24.14 -10.94 7.67
CA GLY A 285 -23.50 -11.27 6.39
C GLY A 285 -23.09 -10.08 5.56
N GLN A 286 -23.16 -8.84 6.10
CA GLN A 286 -22.66 -7.66 5.40
C GLN A 286 -21.13 -7.57 5.53
N CYS A 287 -20.45 -7.40 4.39
CA CYS A 287 -19.01 -7.17 4.32
C CYS A 287 -18.71 -5.68 4.39
N TYR A 288 -17.78 -5.29 5.26
CA TYR A 288 -17.29 -3.91 5.37
C TYR A 288 -15.78 -3.87 5.13
N VAL A 289 -15.34 -3.17 4.10
CA VAL A 289 -13.92 -2.96 3.85
C VAL A 289 -13.35 -2.02 4.93
N ILE A 290 -12.38 -2.52 5.69
CA ILE A 290 -11.72 -1.75 6.76
C ILE A 290 -10.36 -1.19 6.35
N ASP A 291 -9.66 -1.90 5.44
CA ASP A 291 -8.38 -1.46 4.90
C ASP A 291 -8.10 -2.08 3.53
N ILE A 292 -7.21 -1.45 2.74
CA ILE A 292 -6.74 -1.96 1.45
C ILE A 292 -5.22 -1.80 1.44
N ASN A 293 -4.53 -2.93 1.31
CA ASN A 293 -3.08 -3.03 1.37
C ASN A 293 -2.52 -3.38 -0.02
N PRO A 294 -2.27 -2.39 -0.89
CA PRO A 294 -1.78 -2.62 -2.25
C PRO A 294 -0.28 -2.94 -2.32
N ASN A 295 0.42 -2.79 -1.20
CA ASN A 295 1.81 -3.19 -0.99
C ASN A 295 1.86 -4.09 0.25
N CYS A 296 1.08 -5.19 0.22
CA CYS A 296 0.98 -6.10 1.36
C CYS A 296 2.26 -6.90 1.55
N ASP A 297 2.48 -7.36 2.79
CA ASP A 297 3.63 -8.17 3.16
C ASP A 297 3.79 -9.40 2.25
N LEU A 298 4.96 -9.50 1.61
CA LEU A 298 5.37 -10.59 0.72
C LEU A 298 6.37 -11.55 1.38
N HIS A 299 6.57 -11.49 2.71
CA HIS A 299 7.41 -12.45 3.40
C HIS A 299 6.94 -13.90 3.11
N PRO A 300 7.82 -14.90 2.97
CA PRO A 300 7.42 -16.30 2.68
C PRO A 300 6.39 -16.88 3.64
N HIS A 301 6.34 -16.38 4.87
CA HIS A 301 5.40 -16.80 5.90
C HIS A 301 4.21 -15.85 6.10
N SER A 302 4.09 -14.82 5.26
CA SER A 302 2.97 -13.87 5.29
C SER A 302 1.64 -14.54 4.91
N GLY A 303 0.54 -13.90 5.26
CA GLY A 303 -0.79 -14.36 4.86
C GLY A 303 -0.97 -14.42 3.35
N PHE A 304 -0.37 -13.47 2.60
CA PHE A 304 -0.45 -13.45 1.14
C PHE A 304 0.30 -14.64 0.52
N ALA A 305 1.55 -14.90 0.94
CA ALA A 305 2.35 -16.03 0.44
C ALA A 305 1.72 -17.39 0.81
N LYS A 306 1.16 -17.51 2.02
CA LYS A 306 0.41 -18.72 2.44
C LYS A 306 -0.83 -18.94 1.59
N ALA A 307 -1.60 -17.90 1.29
CA ALA A 307 -2.77 -18.00 0.40
C ALA A 307 -2.37 -18.40 -1.02
N ALA A 308 -1.26 -17.86 -1.55
CA ALA A 308 -0.71 -18.28 -2.84
C ALA A 308 -0.30 -19.76 -2.83
N SER A 309 0.39 -20.22 -1.79
CA SER A 309 0.77 -21.63 -1.62
C SER A 309 -0.45 -22.54 -1.55
N SER A 310 -1.50 -22.14 -0.84
CA SER A 310 -2.77 -22.87 -0.79
C SER A 310 -3.49 -22.95 -2.15
N ALA A 311 -3.23 -21.98 -3.04
CA ALA A 311 -3.68 -21.98 -4.44
C ALA A 311 -2.73 -22.77 -5.40
N GLY A 312 -1.71 -23.46 -4.87
CA GLY A 312 -0.74 -24.22 -5.65
C GLY A 312 0.41 -23.39 -6.25
N ILE A 313 0.59 -22.14 -5.82
CA ILE A 313 1.67 -21.26 -6.27
C ILE A 313 2.75 -21.25 -5.19
N ASN A 314 3.88 -21.89 -5.43
CA ASN A 314 5.03 -21.82 -4.52
C ASN A 314 5.66 -20.42 -4.51
N TYR A 315 6.50 -20.13 -3.52
CA TYR A 315 7.05 -18.79 -3.33
C TYR A 315 7.93 -18.29 -4.51
N PRO A 316 8.82 -19.10 -5.10
CA PRO A 316 9.56 -18.71 -6.31
C PRO A 316 8.66 -18.40 -7.51
N ASP A 317 7.59 -19.17 -7.70
CA ASP A 317 6.64 -18.95 -8.79
C ASP A 317 5.80 -17.68 -8.50
N LEU A 318 5.42 -17.42 -7.26
CA LEU A 318 4.78 -16.17 -6.86
C LEU A 318 5.67 -14.97 -7.18
N ALA A 319 6.94 -14.99 -6.73
CA ALA A 319 7.88 -13.91 -6.97
C ALA A 319 8.07 -13.63 -8.48
N LEU A 320 8.19 -14.69 -9.28
CA LEU A 320 8.31 -14.57 -10.73
C LEU A 320 7.03 -14.00 -11.36
N HIS A 321 5.87 -14.46 -10.92
CA HIS A 321 4.58 -13.99 -11.43
C HIS A 321 4.38 -12.48 -11.18
N LEU A 322 4.80 -11.96 -10.02
CA LEU A 322 4.76 -10.51 -9.75
C LEU A 322 5.62 -9.71 -10.74
N VAL A 323 6.81 -10.22 -11.08
CA VAL A 323 7.70 -9.64 -12.09
C VAL A 323 7.05 -9.67 -13.48
N GLU A 324 6.44 -10.78 -13.86
CA GLU A 324 5.76 -10.95 -15.14
C GLU A 324 4.58 -9.96 -15.29
N LEU A 325 3.75 -9.80 -14.27
CA LEU A 325 2.66 -8.81 -14.25
C LEU A 325 3.14 -7.39 -14.55
N ALA A 326 4.28 -7.00 -13.97
CA ALA A 326 4.87 -5.69 -14.20
C ALA A 326 5.34 -5.51 -15.66
N LEU A 327 5.96 -6.53 -16.22
CA LEU A 327 6.45 -6.51 -17.61
C LEU A 327 5.30 -6.53 -18.63
N GLU A 328 4.29 -7.36 -18.43
CA GLU A 328 3.10 -7.44 -19.29
C GLU A 328 2.38 -6.10 -19.37
N ARG A 329 2.19 -5.43 -18.24
CA ARG A 329 1.55 -4.12 -18.17
C ARG A 329 2.30 -3.06 -18.98
N GLU A 330 3.63 -3.05 -18.92
CA GLU A 330 4.42 -2.09 -19.69
C GLU A 330 4.36 -2.38 -21.19
N HIS A 331 4.36 -3.64 -21.60
CA HIS A 331 4.16 -4.01 -23.01
C HIS A 331 2.80 -3.55 -23.53
N GLY A 332 1.72 -3.71 -22.75
CA GLY A 332 0.39 -3.20 -23.08
C GLY A 332 0.37 -1.68 -23.23
N ASN A 333 0.99 -0.95 -22.31
CA ASN A 333 1.10 0.51 -22.35
C ASN A 333 1.89 1.00 -23.58
N GLN A 334 2.96 0.30 -23.97
CA GLN A 334 3.74 0.66 -25.15
C GLN A 334 2.99 0.41 -26.46
N ALA A 335 2.18 -0.65 -26.53
CA ALA A 335 1.31 -0.91 -27.68
C ALA A 335 0.30 0.23 -27.87
N HIS A 336 -0.40 0.61 -26.81
CA HIS A 336 -1.35 1.74 -26.86
C HIS A 336 -0.70 3.09 -27.18
N ARG A 337 0.54 3.35 -26.70
CA ARG A 337 1.30 4.57 -27.07
C ARG A 337 1.69 4.60 -28.53
N LYS A 338 1.90 3.44 -29.18
CA LYS A 338 2.21 3.35 -30.61
C LYS A 338 0.96 3.52 -31.50
N GLU A 339 -0.20 3.12 -31.01
CA GLU A 339 -1.49 3.21 -31.70
C GLU A 339 -2.23 4.53 -31.45
N GLY A 340 -1.79 5.37 -30.51
CA GLY A 340 -2.41 6.64 -30.16
C GLY A 340 -2.45 7.62 -31.34
N PRO A 341 -3.50 8.46 -31.42
CA PRO A 341 -3.78 9.29 -32.61
C PRO A 341 -2.61 10.25 -32.90
N ALA A 342 -2.34 10.46 -34.19
CA ALA A 342 -1.28 11.33 -34.73
C ALA A 342 -1.27 12.77 -34.14
N ALA A 343 -2.34 13.19 -33.49
CA ALA A 343 -2.48 14.45 -32.77
C ALA A 343 -1.49 14.58 -31.56
N ALA A 344 -1.23 13.51 -30.83
CA ALA A 344 -0.30 13.54 -29.68
C ALA A 344 1.16 13.72 -30.12
N ARG A 345 1.53 13.25 -31.32
CA ARG A 345 2.86 13.44 -31.91
C ARG A 345 3.12 14.90 -32.32
N ARG A 346 2.06 15.66 -32.72
CA ARG A 346 2.20 17.07 -33.07
C ARG A 346 2.46 17.97 -31.86
N VAL A 347 1.87 17.66 -30.70
CA VAL A 347 2.08 18.43 -29.47
C VAL A 347 3.50 18.24 -28.93
N ALA A 348 4.03 17.02 -28.93
CA ALA A 348 5.42 16.74 -28.52
C ALA A 348 6.47 17.37 -29.48
N GLY A 349 6.18 17.39 -30.79
CA GLY A 349 6.99 18.07 -31.78
C GLY A 349 7.00 19.59 -31.63
N SER A 350 5.84 20.19 -31.33
CA SER A 350 5.72 21.65 -31.13
C SER A 350 6.44 22.13 -29.86
N HIS A 351 6.46 21.34 -28.78
CA HIS A 351 7.19 21.68 -27.54
C HIS A 351 8.71 21.64 -27.74
N ARG A 352 9.24 20.67 -28.49
CA ARG A 352 10.68 20.63 -28.85
C ARG A 352 11.07 21.82 -29.73
N ASN A 353 10.22 22.21 -30.67
CA ASN A 353 10.48 23.36 -31.53
C ASN A 353 10.39 24.69 -30.76
N LEU A 354 9.51 24.82 -29.77
CA LEU A 354 9.41 26.00 -28.90
C LEU A 354 10.62 26.16 -27.99
N LEU A 355 11.15 25.05 -27.45
CA LEU A 355 12.37 25.09 -26.64
C LEU A 355 13.62 25.41 -27.49
N ALA A 356 13.72 24.88 -28.69
CA ALA A 356 14.80 25.19 -29.64
C ALA A 356 14.73 26.66 -30.12
N ALA A 357 13.54 27.19 -30.38
CA ALA A 357 13.33 28.59 -30.76
C ALA A 357 13.69 29.56 -29.61
N ARG A 358 13.35 29.23 -28.34
CA ARG A 358 13.75 30.03 -27.17
C ARG A 358 15.27 30.00 -26.91
N ALA A 359 15.94 28.86 -27.14
CA ALA A 359 17.40 28.77 -27.06
C ALA A 359 18.08 29.60 -28.14
N GLY A 360 17.56 29.58 -29.37
CA GLY A 360 18.05 30.40 -30.49
C GLY A 360 17.89 31.91 -30.29
N MET A 361 16.78 32.36 -29.67
CA MET A 361 16.57 33.76 -29.33
C MET A 361 17.50 34.26 -28.22
N ARG A 362 17.76 33.44 -27.19
CA ARG A 362 18.76 33.80 -26.14
C ARG A 362 20.19 33.91 -26.69
N ALA A 363 20.56 33.01 -27.62
CA ALA A 363 21.87 33.07 -28.26
C ALA A 363 22.04 34.30 -29.17
N ARG A 364 20.97 34.80 -29.82
CA ARG A 364 21.00 36.06 -30.62
C ARG A 364 21.04 37.30 -29.74
N ALA A 365 20.29 37.33 -28.63
CA ALA A 365 20.30 38.45 -27.69
C ALA A 365 21.67 38.64 -27.00
N ASN A 366 22.39 37.55 -26.70
CA ASN A 366 23.75 37.63 -26.14
C ASN A 366 24.82 38.09 -27.19
N ARG A 367 24.62 37.82 -28.49
CA ARG A 367 25.54 38.30 -29.55
C ARG A 367 25.34 39.78 -29.90
N SER A 368 24.14 40.33 -29.68
CA SER A 368 23.92 41.77 -29.91
C SER A 368 24.48 42.64 -28.76
N ARG A 369 24.55 42.10 -27.51
CA ARG A 369 25.18 42.80 -26.39
C ARG A 369 26.72 42.77 -26.40
N ALA A 370 27.33 41.83 -27.11
CA ALA A 370 28.79 41.72 -27.23
C ALA A 370 29.39 42.50 -28.44
N ARG A 371 28.59 43.31 -29.15
CA ARG A 371 29.05 44.15 -30.28
C ARG A 371 28.74 45.65 -30.10
N GLY A 372 28.44 46.05 -28.88
CA GLY A 372 28.13 47.44 -28.54
C GLY A 372 28.97 47.94 -27.37
N ASP A 373 30.31 47.73 -27.43
CA ASP A 373 31.33 48.47 -26.69
C ASP A 373 32.47 48.78 -27.64
#